data_73285fc3e7685d14848265fca663882a
#
_entry.id   73285fc3e7685d14848265fca663882a
#
_cell.length_a   1.000
_cell.length_b   1.000
_cell.length_c   1.000
_cell.angle_alpha   90.00
_cell.angle_beta   90.00
_cell.angle_gamma   90.00
#
_symmetry.space_group_name_H-M   'P 1'
#
loop_
_entity.id
_entity.type
_entity.pdbx_description
1 polymer ?
#
loop_
_entity_poly.entity_id
_entity_poly.type
_entity_poly.pdbx_seq_one_letter_code
_entity_poly.pdbx_strand_id
1 'polypeptide(L)'
;CKSHIPGRDFFVEVIGGAAFIGCGIHYGCGSFGLLSMRGTVMLIYFGILLVVALIDWDTQIIYDRFHIFILILAIANIWLVPEHGLIDRLIGALIVSVPMLLLALVIPGAFGGGDIKLMAVSGAFLGTGPVVCAMFFGLLTGGAYGAFMLKSKKLGKKDVFAFGPFLAFGLALAALYGDQIVTWYLHFL
;
A
#
# COMPACT_ATOMS: atom_id res chain seq x y z
N CYS A 1 -5.21 -29.70 22.63
CA CYS A 1 -5.13 -29.30 21.22
C CYS A 1 -3.66 -29.16 20.82
N LYS A 2 -3.13 -30.11 20.01
CA LYS A 2 -1.81 -30.00 19.38
C LYS A 2 -2.02 -29.51 17.93
N SER A 3 -2.68 -28.38 17.74
CA SER A 3 -2.72 -27.75 16.42
C SER A 3 -1.44 -26.95 16.25
N HIS A 4 -0.64 -27.31 15.25
CA HIS A 4 0.53 -26.56 14.84
C HIS A 4 0.01 -25.23 14.30
N ILE A 5 0.39 -24.10 14.92
CA ILE A 5 0.06 -22.77 14.42
C ILE A 5 0.83 -22.58 13.10
N PRO A 6 0.16 -22.32 11.97
CA PRO A 6 0.85 -22.07 10.72
C PRO A 6 1.79 -20.87 10.88
N GLY A 7 3.01 -20.96 10.38
CA GLY A 7 3.98 -19.85 10.48
C GLY A 7 3.46 -18.54 9.87
N ARG A 8 2.51 -18.62 8.95
CA ARG A 8 1.81 -17.49 8.35
C ARG A 8 1.05 -16.65 9.40
N ASP A 9 0.34 -17.29 10.35
CA ASP A 9 -0.44 -16.59 11.36
C ASP A 9 0.50 -15.77 12.27
N PHE A 10 1.64 -16.34 12.64
CA PHE A 10 2.68 -15.64 13.39
C PHE A 10 3.18 -14.38 12.67
N PHE A 11 3.45 -14.46 11.35
CA PHE A 11 3.88 -13.30 10.57
C PHE A 11 2.80 -12.21 10.50
N VAL A 12 1.55 -12.60 10.35
CA VAL A 12 0.41 -11.65 10.34
C VAL A 12 0.29 -10.90 11.68
N GLU A 13 0.43 -11.62 12.80
CA GLU A 13 0.39 -11.01 14.13
C GLU A 13 1.57 -10.05 14.35
N VAL A 14 2.79 -10.43 13.96
CA VAL A 14 3.97 -9.57 14.07
C VAL A 14 3.81 -8.30 13.22
N ILE A 15 3.36 -8.44 11.97
CA ILE A 15 3.14 -7.28 11.09
C ILE A 15 2.02 -6.39 11.63
N GLY A 16 0.91 -6.97 12.12
CA GLY A 16 -0.17 -6.22 12.74
C GLY A 16 0.28 -5.47 13.99
N GLY A 17 1.05 -6.12 14.85
CA GLY A 17 1.66 -5.49 16.03
C GLY A 17 2.62 -4.36 15.68
N ALA A 18 3.48 -4.56 14.69
CA ALA A 18 4.41 -3.54 14.20
C ALA A 18 3.66 -2.34 13.59
N ALA A 19 2.58 -2.57 12.84
CA ALA A 19 1.73 -1.51 12.31
C ALA A 19 1.07 -0.70 13.43
N PHE A 20 0.55 -1.38 14.47
CA PHE A 20 -0.04 -0.71 15.63
C PHE A 20 0.97 0.18 16.37
N ILE A 21 2.16 -0.35 16.65
CA ILE A 21 3.25 0.40 17.30
C ILE A 21 3.70 1.56 16.40
N GLY A 22 3.88 1.33 15.11
CA GLY A 22 4.27 2.36 14.14
C GLY A 22 3.25 3.50 14.09
N CYS A 23 1.95 3.20 14.05
CA CYS A 23 0.89 4.20 14.13
C CYS A 23 0.91 4.98 15.46
N GLY A 24 1.13 4.28 16.58
CA GLY A 24 1.21 4.92 17.90
C GLY A 24 2.38 5.91 18.01
N ILE A 25 3.55 5.50 17.53
CA ILE A 25 4.76 6.35 17.54
C ILE A 25 4.61 7.55 16.60
N HIS A 26 4.09 7.33 15.39
CA HIS A 26 4.06 8.34 14.34
C HIS A 26 2.90 9.33 14.49
N TYR A 27 1.71 8.85 14.84
CA TYR A 27 0.49 9.66 14.93
C TYR A 27 0.10 10.03 16.36
N GLY A 28 0.82 9.54 17.36
CA GLY A 28 0.61 9.80 18.78
C GLY A 28 -0.56 9.02 19.39
N CYS A 29 -0.53 8.89 20.71
CA CYS A 29 -1.64 8.35 21.50
C CYS A 29 -2.49 9.52 22.03
N GLY A 30 -3.82 9.37 21.98
CA GLY A 30 -4.75 10.32 22.59
C GLY A 30 -4.75 10.27 24.12
N SER A 31 -5.56 11.10 24.77
CA SER A 31 -5.58 11.37 26.21
C SER A 31 -5.78 10.17 27.14
N PHE A 32 -6.16 9.00 26.61
CA PHE A 32 -6.38 7.76 27.38
C PHE A 32 -5.48 6.60 26.90
N GLY A 33 -4.33 6.88 26.23
CA GLY A 33 -3.48 5.82 25.67
C GLY A 33 -4.07 5.16 24.42
N LEU A 34 -5.20 5.66 23.92
CA LEU A 34 -5.81 5.25 22.65
C LEU A 34 -5.12 6.00 21.51
N LEU A 35 -5.06 5.37 20.32
CA LEU A 35 -4.57 6.04 19.12
C LEU A 35 -5.38 7.32 18.84
N SER A 36 -4.69 8.33 18.30
CA SER A 36 -5.36 9.52 17.75
C SER A 36 -6.33 9.10 16.65
N MET A 37 -7.32 9.94 16.34
CA MET A 37 -8.31 9.63 15.28
C MET A 37 -7.62 9.38 13.94
N ARG A 38 -6.56 10.15 13.63
CA ARG A 38 -5.70 9.95 12.45
C ARG A 38 -4.97 8.59 12.51
N GLY A 39 -4.39 8.25 13.67
CA GLY A 39 -3.73 6.95 13.88
C GLY A 39 -4.69 5.77 13.73
N THR A 40 -5.94 5.92 14.19
CA THR A 40 -6.97 4.89 14.04
C THR A 40 -7.31 4.66 12.57
N VAL A 41 -7.53 5.73 11.79
CA VAL A 41 -7.81 5.63 10.34
C VAL A 41 -6.62 4.99 9.60
N MET A 42 -5.39 5.38 9.95
CA MET A 42 -4.19 4.77 9.38
C MET A 42 -4.05 3.29 9.75
N LEU A 43 -4.37 2.91 10.98
CA LEU A 43 -4.34 1.50 11.40
C LEU A 43 -5.36 0.65 10.63
N ILE A 44 -6.57 1.17 10.41
CA ILE A 44 -7.58 0.51 9.57
C ILE A 44 -7.05 0.35 8.14
N TYR A 45 -6.42 1.39 7.58
CA TYR A 45 -5.81 1.34 6.26
C TYR A 45 -4.72 0.25 6.17
N PHE A 46 -3.82 0.17 7.16
CA PHE A 46 -2.81 -0.92 7.22
C PHE A 46 -3.44 -2.30 7.32
N GLY A 47 -4.52 -2.45 8.11
CA GLY A 47 -5.27 -3.70 8.18
C GLY A 47 -5.82 -4.12 6.83
N ILE A 48 -6.40 -3.19 6.07
CA ILE A 48 -6.90 -3.45 4.72
C ILE A 48 -5.75 -3.84 3.78
N LEU A 49 -4.61 -3.11 3.80
CA LEU A 49 -3.45 -3.43 2.99
C LEU A 49 -2.89 -4.83 3.30
N LEU A 50 -2.84 -5.20 4.57
CA LEU A 50 -2.39 -6.53 4.99
C LEU A 50 -3.31 -7.62 4.45
N VAL A 51 -4.62 -7.45 4.57
CA VAL A 51 -5.61 -8.41 4.03
C VAL A 51 -5.52 -8.50 2.51
N VAL A 52 -5.40 -7.36 1.82
CA VAL A 52 -5.22 -7.31 0.36
C VAL A 52 -3.96 -8.07 -0.05
N ALA A 53 -2.82 -7.83 0.63
CA ALA A 53 -1.55 -8.51 0.36
C ALA A 53 -1.66 -10.03 0.53
N LEU A 54 -2.34 -10.50 1.58
CA LEU A 54 -2.50 -11.93 1.85
C LEU A 54 -3.42 -12.60 0.81
N ILE A 55 -4.52 -11.96 0.44
CA ILE A 55 -5.45 -12.48 -0.56
C ILE A 55 -4.79 -12.50 -1.93
N ASP A 56 -4.11 -11.42 -2.32
CA ASP A 56 -3.44 -11.34 -3.61
C ASP A 56 -2.30 -12.35 -3.72
N TRP A 57 -1.57 -12.60 -2.62
CA TRP A 57 -0.54 -13.65 -2.58
C TRP A 57 -1.09 -15.03 -2.89
N ASP A 58 -2.31 -15.34 -2.41
CA ASP A 58 -2.94 -16.65 -2.58
C ASP A 58 -3.72 -16.79 -3.90
N THR A 59 -4.39 -15.70 -4.32
CA THR A 59 -5.39 -15.77 -5.41
C THR A 59 -5.03 -14.95 -6.63
N GLN A 60 -4.06 -14.02 -6.52
CA GLN A 60 -3.70 -13.04 -7.55
C GLN A 60 -4.92 -12.18 -7.96
N ILE A 61 -5.88 -11.98 -7.04
CA ILE A 61 -7.08 -11.19 -7.26
C ILE A 61 -7.28 -10.24 -6.09
N ILE A 62 -7.40 -8.94 -6.39
CA ILE A 62 -7.80 -7.91 -5.42
C ILE A 62 -9.29 -7.62 -5.62
N TYR A 63 -10.09 -7.90 -4.59
CA TYR A 63 -11.55 -7.68 -4.65
C TYR A 63 -11.90 -6.19 -4.57
N ASP A 64 -12.84 -5.75 -5.40
CA ASP A 64 -13.26 -4.34 -5.49
C ASP A 64 -13.80 -3.78 -4.16
N ARG A 65 -14.33 -4.62 -3.27
CA ARG A 65 -14.80 -4.20 -1.94
C ARG A 65 -13.72 -3.50 -1.12
N PHE A 66 -12.45 -3.91 -1.22
CA PHE A 66 -11.35 -3.27 -0.51
C PHE A 66 -11.06 -1.87 -1.05
N HIS A 67 -11.17 -1.66 -2.35
CA HIS A 67 -11.03 -0.34 -2.96
C HIS A 67 -12.11 0.62 -2.46
N ILE A 68 -13.35 0.13 -2.30
CA ILE A 68 -14.46 0.94 -1.75
C ILE A 68 -14.17 1.33 -0.29
N PHE A 69 -13.68 0.41 0.54
CA PHE A 69 -13.31 0.73 1.92
C PHE A 69 -12.19 1.77 1.99
N ILE A 70 -11.13 1.64 1.16
CA ILE A 70 -10.05 2.64 1.12
C ILE A 70 -10.58 4.00 0.62
N LEU A 71 -11.51 4.00 -0.34
CA LEU A 71 -12.12 5.25 -0.82
C LEU A 71 -12.93 5.94 0.28
N ILE A 72 -13.69 5.20 1.10
CA ILE A 72 -14.40 5.74 2.27
C ILE A 72 -13.40 6.35 3.25
N LEU A 73 -12.28 5.67 3.52
CA LEU A 73 -11.22 6.20 4.37
C LEU A 73 -10.58 7.45 3.74
N ALA A 74 -10.42 7.51 2.40
CA ALA A 74 -9.89 8.68 1.71
C ALA A 74 -10.81 9.90 1.90
N ILE A 75 -12.12 9.71 1.81
CA ILE A 75 -13.11 10.77 2.08
C ILE A 75 -13.03 11.23 3.53
N ALA A 76 -12.99 10.30 4.49
CA ALA A 76 -12.83 10.65 5.90
C ALA A 76 -11.50 11.40 6.17
N ASN A 77 -10.43 11.03 5.47
CA ASN A 77 -9.11 11.64 5.60
C ASN A 77 -9.03 13.08 5.08
N ILE A 78 -9.96 13.52 4.23
CA ILE A 78 -10.06 14.94 3.80
C ILE A 78 -10.26 15.86 5.00
N TRP A 79 -11.07 15.43 5.98
CA TRP A 79 -11.35 16.19 7.20
C TRP A 79 -10.25 16.08 8.26
N LEU A 80 -9.52 14.96 8.27
CA LEU A 80 -8.49 14.67 9.26
C LEU A 80 -7.12 15.25 8.90
N VAL A 81 -6.84 15.40 7.60
CA VAL A 81 -5.56 15.86 7.06
C VAL A 81 -5.81 16.94 6.01
N PRO A 82 -6.16 18.15 6.43
CA PRO A 82 -6.43 19.26 5.51
C PRO A 82 -5.17 19.74 4.78
N GLU A 83 -3.99 19.36 5.23
CA GLU A 83 -2.68 19.69 4.64
C GLU A 83 -2.60 19.18 3.18
N HIS A 84 -3.17 18.01 2.90
CA HIS A 84 -3.34 17.51 1.55
C HIS A 84 -4.66 18.02 0.98
N GLY A 85 -4.60 19.09 0.18
CA GLY A 85 -5.76 19.66 -0.48
C GLY A 85 -6.45 18.66 -1.42
N LEU A 86 -7.72 18.93 -1.76
CA LEU A 86 -8.49 18.07 -2.64
C LEU A 86 -7.81 17.85 -4.01
N ILE A 87 -7.15 18.89 -4.54
CA ILE A 87 -6.42 18.83 -5.81
C ILE A 87 -5.24 17.86 -5.69
N ASP A 88 -4.46 17.92 -4.61
CA ASP A 88 -3.34 16.99 -4.38
C ASP A 88 -3.81 15.54 -4.33
N ARG A 89 -4.93 15.26 -3.67
CA ARG A 89 -5.53 13.93 -3.61
C ARG A 89 -6.02 13.43 -4.98
N LEU A 90 -6.62 14.31 -5.77
CA LEU A 90 -7.05 13.96 -7.14
C LEU A 90 -5.84 13.68 -8.05
N ILE A 91 -4.79 14.51 -7.95
CA ILE A 91 -3.54 14.25 -8.67
C ILE A 91 -2.93 12.94 -8.18
N GLY A 92 -2.88 12.71 -6.87
CA GLY A 92 -2.39 11.47 -6.27
C GLY A 92 -3.12 10.24 -6.77
N ALA A 93 -4.45 10.31 -6.93
CA ALA A 93 -5.24 9.21 -7.51
C ALA A 93 -4.85 8.89 -8.95
N LEU A 94 -4.41 9.87 -9.74
CA LEU A 94 -4.19 9.73 -11.18
C LEU A 94 -2.72 9.54 -11.55
N ILE A 95 -1.79 10.15 -10.83
CA ILE A 95 -0.37 10.26 -11.20
C ILE A 95 0.32 8.91 -11.37
N VAL A 96 -0.08 7.92 -10.59
CA VAL A 96 0.45 6.54 -10.67
C VAL A 96 -0.51 5.63 -11.43
N SER A 97 -1.81 5.71 -11.16
CA SER A 97 -2.80 4.79 -11.74
C SER A 97 -2.94 4.98 -13.26
N VAL A 98 -2.87 6.21 -13.78
CA VAL A 98 -2.98 6.45 -15.23
C VAL A 98 -1.78 5.87 -15.98
N PRO A 99 -0.50 6.12 -15.62
CA PRO A 99 0.63 5.43 -16.24
C PRO A 99 0.56 3.91 -16.17
N MET A 100 0.13 3.34 -15.02
CA MET A 100 -0.07 1.90 -14.89
C MET A 100 -1.13 1.38 -15.85
N LEU A 101 -2.27 2.10 -15.97
CA LEU A 101 -3.34 1.75 -16.89
C LEU A 101 -2.85 1.81 -18.36
N LEU A 102 -2.14 2.87 -18.74
CA LEU A 102 -1.59 3.00 -20.08
C LEU A 102 -0.60 1.88 -20.40
N LEU A 103 0.27 1.52 -19.46
CA LEU A 103 1.19 0.38 -19.62
C LEU A 103 0.43 -0.94 -19.75
N ALA A 104 -0.61 -1.16 -18.96
CA ALA A 104 -1.43 -2.36 -19.04
C ALA A 104 -2.20 -2.49 -20.36
N LEU A 105 -2.58 -1.36 -20.98
CA LEU A 105 -3.21 -1.33 -22.30
C LEU A 105 -2.23 -1.63 -23.44
N VAL A 106 -0.98 -1.16 -23.32
CA VAL A 106 0.07 -1.37 -24.34
C VAL A 106 0.71 -2.75 -24.20
N ILE A 107 0.92 -3.21 -22.95
CA ILE A 107 1.58 -4.48 -22.63
C ILE A 107 0.58 -5.33 -21.83
N PRO A 108 -0.15 -6.26 -22.50
CA PRO A 108 -1.08 -7.13 -21.82
C PRO A 108 -0.42 -7.91 -20.68
N GLY A 109 -0.98 -7.82 -19.46
CA GLY A 109 -0.44 -8.50 -18.30
C GLY A 109 0.67 -7.74 -17.53
N ALA A 110 0.99 -6.48 -17.91
CA ALA A 110 1.97 -5.68 -17.17
C ALA A 110 1.54 -5.38 -15.73
N PHE A 111 0.27 -5.06 -15.52
CA PHE A 111 -0.34 -4.82 -14.21
C PHE A 111 -1.74 -5.40 -14.14
N GLY A 112 -2.14 -5.87 -12.96
CA GLY A 112 -3.50 -6.28 -12.68
C GLY A 112 -4.45 -5.07 -12.57
N GLY A 113 -5.70 -5.23 -13.02
CA GLY A 113 -6.71 -4.17 -12.86
C GLY A 113 -6.97 -3.82 -11.38
N GLY A 114 -6.81 -4.79 -10.48
CA GLY A 114 -6.89 -4.59 -9.03
C GLY A 114 -5.77 -3.70 -8.51
N ASP A 115 -4.52 -3.91 -8.98
CA ASP A 115 -3.36 -3.09 -8.60
C ASP A 115 -3.54 -1.62 -9.00
N ILE A 116 -4.04 -1.38 -10.21
CA ILE A 116 -4.30 -0.03 -10.74
C ILE A 116 -5.34 0.69 -9.88
N LYS A 117 -6.45 0.00 -9.54
CA LYS A 117 -7.49 0.54 -8.66
C LYS A 117 -6.96 0.79 -7.25
N LEU A 118 -6.14 -0.14 -6.72
CA LEU A 118 -5.52 0.00 -5.40
C LEU A 118 -4.67 1.27 -5.33
N MET A 119 -3.82 1.51 -6.34
CA MET A 119 -2.99 2.71 -6.40
C MET A 119 -3.83 3.99 -6.56
N ALA A 120 -4.93 3.94 -7.32
CA ALA A 120 -5.83 5.08 -7.47
C ALA A 120 -6.48 5.50 -6.14
N VAL A 121 -7.11 4.56 -5.42
CA VAL A 121 -7.80 4.88 -4.17
C VAL A 121 -6.81 5.20 -3.04
N SER A 122 -5.64 4.56 -3.03
CA SER A 122 -4.56 4.86 -2.06
C SER A 122 -3.92 6.22 -2.34
N GLY A 123 -3.80 6.63 -3.61
CA GLY A 123 -3.35 7.96 -4.00
C GLY A 123 -4.32 9.06 -3.57
N ALA A 124 -5.63 8.81 -3.68
CA ALA A 124 -6.67 9.69 -3.14
C ALA A 124 -6.60 9.78 -1.60
N PHE A 125 -6.19 8.71 -0.92
CA PHE A 125 -6.05 8.66 0.53
C PHE A 125 -4.78 9.37 1.03
N LEU A 126 -3.62 9.11 0.41
CA LEU A 126 -2.30 9.55 0.86
C LEU A 126 -1.86 10.89 0.24
N GLY A 127 -2.34 11.24 -0.95
CA GLY A 127 -1.84 12.39 -1.73
C GLY A 127 -0.73 12.02 -2.71
N THR A 128 -0.26 13.01 -3.46
CA THR A 128 0.63 12.85 -4.63
C THR A 128 2.02 12.35 -4.23
N GLY A 129 2.66 12.98 -3.25
CA GLY A 129 4.03 12.65 -2.85
C GLY A 129 4.15 11.21 -2.33
N PRO A 130 3.40 10.83 -1.29
CA PRO A 130 3.46 9.49 -0.73
C PRO A 130 3.11 8.38 -1.73
N VAL A 131 2.12 8.57 -2.63
CA VAL A 131 1.76 7.51 -3.59
C VAL A 131 2.86 7.26 -4.62
N VAL A 132 3.61 8.28 -5.02
CA VAL A 132 4.78 8.12 -5.90
C VAL A 132 5.89 7.35 -5.18
N CYS A 133 6.16 7.67 -3.91
CA CYS A 133 7.07 6.89 -3.07
C CYS A 133 6.62 5.44 -2.93
N ALA A 134 5.32 5.20 -2.71
CA ALA A 134 4.75 3.86 -2.62
C ALA A 134 5.01 3.04 -3.88
N MET A 135 4.78 3.63 -5.05
CA MET A 135 5.04 2.98 -6.34
C MET A 135 6.52 2.67 -6.52
N PHE A 136 7.41 3.60 -6.15
CA PHE A 136 8.85 3.38 -6.22
C PHE A 136 9.30 2.18 -5.37
N PHE A 137 8.88 2.12 -4.10
CA PHE A 137 9.21 0.99 -3.21
C PHE A 137 8.54 -0.31 -3.63
N GLY A 138 7.29 -0.25 -4.12
CA GLY A 138 6.57 -1.40 -4.66
C GLY A 138 7.28 -2.00 -5.88
N LEU A 139 7.72 -1.16 -6.82
CA LEU A 139 8.49 -1.59 -8.00
C LEU A 139 9.88 -2.13 -7.61
N LEU A 140 10.56 -1.48 -6.66
CA LEU A 140 11.87 -1.92 -6.22
C LEU A 140 11.82 -3.31 -5.57
N THR A 141 10.89 -3.50 -4.64
CA THR A 141 10.74 -4.78 -3.92
C THR A 141 10.16 -5.88 -4.79
N GLY A 142 9.10 -5.59 -5.57
CA GLY A 142 8.49 -6.53 -6.50
C GLY A 142 9.41 -6.88 -7.65
N GLY A 143 10.16 -5.91 -8.19
CA GLY A 143 11.17 -6.14 -9.22
C GLY A 143 12.33 -6.98 -8.72
N ALA A 144 12.84 -6.73 -7.51
CA ALA A 144 13.87 -7.54 -6.88
C ALA A 144 13.40 -9.00 -6.67
N TYR A 145 12.17 -9.18 -6.18
CA TYR A 145 11.57 -10.50 -6.02
C TYR A 145 11.40 -11.22 -7.36
N GLY A 146 10.86 -10.55 -8.37
CA GLY A 146 10.68 -11.11 -9.72
C GLY A 146 12.02 -11.50 -10.35
N ALA A 147 13.05 -10.65 -10.24
CA ALA A 147 14.40 -10.95 -10.72
C ALA A 147 15.01 -12.17 -10.00
N PHE A 148 14.82 -12.27 -8.68
CA PHE A 148 15.28 -13.42 -7.90
C PHE A 148 14.58 -14.72 -8.33
N MET A 149 13.27 -14.68 -8.54
CA MET A 149 12.50 -15.85 -8.99
C MET A 149 12.87 -16.31 -10.39
N LEU A 150 13.11 -15.37 -11.32
CA LEU A 150 13.61 -15.67 -12.68
C LEU A 150 15.00 -16.31 -12.63
N LYS A 151 15.91 -15.76 -11.83
CA LYS A 151 17.27 -16.29 -11.66
C LYS A 151 17.25 -17.68 -11.03
N SER A 152 16.35 -17.93 -10.10
CA SER A 152 16.18 -19.22 -9.42
C SER A 152 15.42 -20.26 -10.28
N LYS A 153 15.04 -19.92 -11.52
CA LYS A 153 14.24 -20.76 -12.43
C LYS A 153 12.91 -21.26 -11.83
N LYS A 154 12.41 -20.58 -10.81
CA LYS A 154 11.12 -20.91 -10.17
C LYS A 154 9.93 -20.29 -10.89
N LEU A 155 10.17 -19.25 -11.70
CA LEU A 155 9.22 -18.62 -12.60
C LEU A 155 9.75 -18.65 -14.02
N GLY A 156 8.89 -18.96 -14.98
CA GLY A 156 9.17 -18.80 -16.40
C GLY A 156 9.03 -17.33 -16.82
N LYS A 157 9.58 -16.97 -17.99
CA LYS A 157 9.49 -15.60 -18.52
C LYS A 157 8.06 -15.08 -18.79
N LYS A 158 7.07 -15.96 -18.76
CA LYS A 158 5.64 -15.65 -19.01
C LYS A 158 4.76 -15.84 -17.77
N ASP A 159 5.34 -16.28 -16.66
CA ASP A 159 4.56 -16.50 -15.45
C ASP A 159 4.26 -15.19 -14.75
N VAL A 160 3.02 -15.03 -14.31
CA VAL A 160 2.56 -13.87 -13.55
C VAL A 160 2.70 -14.18 -12.06
N PHE A 161 3.17 -13.24 -11.28
CA PHE A 161 3.21 -13.34 -9.81
C PHE A 161 2.38 -12.24 -9.17
N ALA A 162 1.92 -12.49 -7.95
CA ALA A 162 1.16 -11.51 -7.17
C ALA A 162 1.99 -10.25 -6.92
N PHE A 163 1.59 -9.11 -7.48
CA PHE A 163 2.29 -7.84 -7.33
C PHE A 163 1.72 -7.00 -6.16
N GLY A 164 0.45 -7.24 -5.80
CA GLY A 164 -0.24 -6.54 -4.72
C GLY A 164 0.47 -6.50 -3.37
N PRO A 165 1.12 -7.58 -2.89
CA PRO A 165 1.87 -7.57 -1.63
C PRO A 165 3.01 -6.55 -1.62
N PHE A 166 3.70 -6.37 -2.73
CA PHE A 166 4.80 -5.41 -2.88
C PHE A 166 4.27 -3.98 -2.95
N LEU A 167 3.13 -3.77 -3.63
CA LEU A 167 2.43 -2.49 -3.61
C LEU A 167 1.92 -2.16 -2.20
N ALA A 168 1.32 -3.12 -1.51
CA ALA A 168 0.85 -2.94 -0.14
C ALA A 168 1.99 -2.58 0.82
N PHE A 169 3.15 -3.21 0.67
CA PHE A 169 4.36 -2.86 1.41
C PHE A 169 4.83 -1.42 1.09
N GLY A 170 4.90 -1.05 -0.18
CA GLY A 170 5.25 0.31 -0.60
C GLY A 170 4.27 1.35 -0.07
N LEU A 171 2.97 1.06 -0.12
CA LEU A 171 1.90 1.91 0.42
C LEU A 171 1.99 2.05 1.94
N ALA A 172 2.29 0.98 2.65
CA ALA A 172 2.47 1.01 4.10
C ALA A 172 3.68 1.87 4.50
N LEU A 173 4.82 1.72 3.83
CA LEU A 173 6.00 2.55 4.03
C LEU A 173 5.71 4.03 3.74
N ALA A 174 5.06 4.30 2.63
CA ALA A 174 4.73 5.66 2.21
C ALA A 174 3.69 6.32 3.12
N ALA A 175 2.77 5.57 3.70
CA ALA A 175 1.82 6.07 4.68
C ALA A 175 2.50 6.56 5.97
N LEU A 176 3.62 5.95 6.37
CA LEU A 176 4.39 6.35 7.56
C LEU A 176 5.42 7.43 7.25
N TYR A 177 6.14 7.30 6.16
CA TYR A 177 7.35 8.09 5.89
C TYR A 177 7.33 8.84 4.56
N GLY A 178 6.25 8.73 3.76
CA GLY A 178 6.20 9.27 2.40
C GLY A 178 6.44 10.78 2.34
N ASP A 179 5.77 11.56 3.19
CA ASP A 179 5.94 13.01 3.24
C ASP A 179 7.37 13.42 3.65
N GLN A 180 7.94 12.70 4.61
CA GLN A 180 9.31 12.95 5.07
C GLN A 180 10.34 12.63 3.98
N ILE A 181 10.14 11.52 3.26
CA ILE A 181 11.03 11.12 2.15
C ILE A 181 10.94 12.13 1.01
N VAL A 182 9.74 12.58 0.66
CA VAL A 182 9.54 13.59 -0.39
C VAL A 182 10.16 14.91 0.01
N THR A 183 9.92 15.38 1.24
CA THR A 183 10.49 16.63 1.76
C THR A 183 12.02 16.56 1.81
N TRP A 184 12.56 15.44 2.27
CA TRP A 184 14.00 15.20 2.28
C TRP A 184 14.60 15.25 0.88
N TYR A 185 13.97 14.57 -0.09
CA TYR A 185 14.43 14.55 -1.49
C TYR A 185 14.39 15.94 -2.12
N LEU A 186 13.32 16.70 -1.91
CA LEU A 186 13.18 18.06 -2.44
C LEU A 186 14.16 19.06 -1.81
N HIS A 187 14.68 18.75 -0.62
CA HIS A 187 15.69 19.60 0.03
C HIS A 187 17.09 19.45 -0.58
N PHE A 188 17.32 18.39 -1.37
CA PHE A 188 18.58 18.13 -2.08
C PHE A 188 18.57 18.60 -3.54
N LEU A 189 17.44 19.05 -4.05
CA LEU A 189 17.31 19.62 -5.39
C LEU A 189 17.39 21.15 -5.35
#